data_c02a74a41be65c68456bed1a568b2b86
#
_entry.id   c02a74a41be65c68456bed1a568b2b86
#
_cell.length_a   1.000
_cell.length_b   1.000
_cell.length_c   1.000
_cell.angle_alpha   90.00
_cell.angle_beta   90.00
_cell.angle_gamma   90.00
#
_symmetry.space_group_name_H-M   'P 1'
#
loop_
_entity.id
_entity.type
_entity.pdbx_description
1 polymer ?
#
loop_
_entity_poly.entity_id
_entity_poly.type
_entity_poly.pdbx_seq_one_letter_code
_entity_poly.pdbx_strand_id
1 'polypeptide(L)'
;MPRTTTLECPGCPPLRALTFDELGLIKVIEARGKQGRAEPKLVERWGDLDSSKGVLAASLDDRKSDPLLAVARRNGTIEVLNPLNGDLRFSVTNSSNNGVQPEDDPVAGLHLLARKNLELASRSCTLLTCTTKGSASIRSFELTKPAADVTSTGYSRTWSVGAGGNILCSKVDGSENYFLFGGKHVEMNVWDLDSCAKIWTAKPPPKNTLGIFTPTWFTSATFLSRDDHRKFVAGTNSHEVRLYDISAQRRPVISFEFRETAIKSVAEDLNGYTIYVGNGSGDLASFDIRTGKLLGCFLGKCSGSIRSIARHPDYPVIASCGLDSYLRLWNVKTRQLLSAVYMKQPLSNVLFYSNFADEEAEVVNPPANRLLHGEHIAAERDEDKTPPVKRKKSKEKKGSKTEAKEKTGNPSCQDNEQHIVTERDEGETPPVKRKKSKEKKGNKKEAKAKSGNNEACEEDGGKKLKSKKSSKRLKREDVDELS
;
A
#
# COMPACT_ATOMS: atom_id res chain seq x y z
N MET A 1 17.30 -26.47 -16.04
CA MET A 1 17.49 -25.36 -15.07
C MET A 1 17.01 -24.09 -15.74
N PRO A 2 16.04 -23.34 -15.19
CA PRO A 2 15.68 -22.07 -15.78
C PRO A 2 16.89 -21.14 -15.67
N ARG A 3 17.29 -20.56 -16.78
CA ARG A 3 18.31 -19.51 -16.82
C ARG A 3 17.79 -18.35 -15.97
N THR A 4 18.46 -18.04 -14.88
CA THR A 4 18.29 -16.79 -14.17
C THR A 4 18.74 -15.69 -15.11
N THR A 5 17.80 -15.11 -15.85
CA THR A 5 18.03 -13.82 -16.48
C THR A 5 18.22 -12.83 -15.35
N THR A 6 19.44 -12.39 -15.14
CA THR A 6 19.73 -11.22 -14.29
C THR A 6 18.95 -10.07 -14.89
N LEU A 7 17.86 -9.69 -14.23
CA LEU A 7 17.15 -8.45 -14.57
C LEU A 7 18.13 -7.31 -14.31
N GLU A 8 18.58 -6.66 -15.37
CA GLU A 8 19.32 -5.42 -15.25
C GLU A 8 18.42 -4.39 -14.57
N CYS A 9 18.80 -3.99 -13.35
CA CYS A 9 18.12 -2.95 -12.61
C CYS A 9 18.78 -1.60 -12.97
N PRO A 10 18.09 -0.71 -13.67
CA PRO A 10 18.67 0.55 -14.15
C PRO A 10 19.01 1.52 -13.03
N GLY A 11 18.56 1.26 -11.80
CA GLY A 11 18.63 2.17 -10.67
C GLY A 11 17.38 3.02 -10.51
N CYS A 12 17.31 3.80 -9.45
CA CYS A 12 16.18 4.65 -9.11
C CYS A 12 16.61 6.12 -8.92
N PRO A 13 15.67 7.08 -8.82
CA PRO A 13 15.98 8.42 -8.37
C PRO A 13 16.46 8.42 -6.90
N PRO A 14 17.13 9.50 -6.45
CA PRO A 14 17.46 9.65 -5.04
C PRO A 14 16.21 9.56 -4.19
N LEU A 15 16.20 8.65 -3.21
CA LEU A 15 15.06 8.46 -2.33
C LEU A 15 15.49 7.81 -1.01
N ARG A 16 14.64 7.97 0.01
CA ARG A 16 14.74 7.28 1.29
C ARG A 16 13.46 6.50 1.56
N ALA A 17 13.60 5.23 1.89
CA ALA A 17 12.50 4.33 2.21
C ALA A 17 12.73 3.69 3.60
N LEU A 18 11.65 3.57 4.36
CA LEU A 18 11.62 2.88 5.64
C LEU A 18 10.88 1.57 5.46
N THR A 19 11.48 0.46 5.86
CA THR A 19 10.85 -0.86 5.85
C THR A 19 10.76 -1.42 7.24
N PHE A 20 9.68 -2.14 7.50
CA PHE A 20 9.34 -2.67 8.81
C PHE A 20 9.21 -4.18 8.71
N ASP A 21 9.73 -4.92 9.69
CA ASP A 21 9.68 -6.36 9.66
C ASP A 21 8.89 -6.99 10.83
N GLU A 22 8.64 -8.29 10.69
CA GLU A 22 7.88 -9.05 11.69
C GLU A 22 8.66 -9.31 12.98
N LEU A 23 9.98 -9.05 13.00
CA LEU A 23 10.85 -9.19 14.17
C LEU A 23 11.17 -7.86 14.85
N GLY A 24 10.50 -6.77 14.46
CA GLY A 24 10.57 -5.50 15.15
C GLY A 24 11.64 -4.52 14.64
N LEU A 25 12.42 -4.88 13.62
CA LEU A 25 13.39 -3.95 13.05
C LEU A 25 12.75 -2.96 12.10
N ILE A 26 13.22 -1.73 12.17
CA ILE A 26 13.01 -0.68 11.18
C ILE A 26 14.31 -0.53 10.40
N LYS A 27 14.25 -0.63 9.08
CA LYS A 27 15.42 -0.58 8.21
C LYS A 27 15.31 0.60 7.28
N VAL A 28 16.36 1.40 7.24
CA VAL A 28 16.46 2.60 6.40
C VAL A 28 17.22 2.26 5.14
N ILE A 29 16.58 2.48 4.00
CA ILE A 29 17.15 2.27 2.68
C ILE A 29 17.27 3.62 1.99
N GLU A 30 18.47 3.96 1.56
CA GLU A 30 18.73 5.17 0.82
C GLU A 30 19.33 4.86 -0.54
N ALA A 31 18.88 5.60 -1.53
CA ALA A 31 19.48 5.67 -2.84
C ALA A 31 20.07 7.07 -3.02
N ARG A 32 21.39 7.15 -3.09
CA ARG A 32 22.13 8.41 -3.31
C ARG A 32 22.81 8.40 -4.66
N GLY A 33 22.97 9.57 -5.28
CA GLY A 33 23.68 9.72 -6.54
C GLY A 33 22.82 10.31 -7.66
N LYS A 34 23.35 10.31 -8.88
CA LYS A 34 22.70 10.96 -10.04
C LYS A 34 21.33 10.39 -10.33
N GLN A 35 20.38 11.27 -10.64
CA GLN A 35 18.98 10.90 -10.93
C GLN A 35 18.89 9.73 -11.91
N GLY A 36 18.08 8.71 -11.53
CA GLY A 36 17.77 7.54 -12.35
C GLY A 36 18.81 6.44 -12.36
N ARG A 37 19.92 6.57 -11.62
CA ARG A 37 20.99 5.56 -11.52
C ARG A 37 21.44 5.27 -10.09
N ALA A 38 20.75 5.83 -9.10
CA ALA A 38 21.08 5.56 -7.71
C ALA A 38 20.78 4.10 -7.36
N GLU A 39 21.69 3.45 -6.65
CA GLU A 39 21.53 2.10 -6.15
C GLU A 39 21.07 2.17 -4.69
N PRO A 40 19.86 1.68 -4.36
CA PRO A 40 19.37 1.70 -2.99
C PRO A 40 20.18 0.72 -2.12
N LYS A 41 20.63 1.20 -0.96
CA LYS A 41 21.39 0.43 0.02
C LYS A 41 20.76 0.55 1.40
N LEU A 42 20.90 -0.50 2.19
CA LEU A 42 20.58 -0.48 3.60
C LEU A 42 21.62 0.35 4.33
N VAL A 43 21.22 1.49 4.89
CA VAL A 43 22.09 2.44 5.60
C VAL A 43 22.03 2.20 7.09
N GLU A 44 20.84 2.10 7.66
CA GLU A 44 20.64 2.01 9.10
C GLU A 44 19.62 0.93 9.47
N ARG A 45 19.69 0.49 10.73
CA ARG A 45 18.73 -0.43 11.35
C ARG A 45 18.42 0.06 12.74
N TRP A 46 17.15 0.22 13.07
CA TRP A 46 16.68 0.66 14.37
C TRP A 46 15.89 -0.45 15.05
N GLY A 47 16.06 -0.58 16.37
CA GLY A 47 15.38 -1.57 17.19
C GLY A 47 16.14 -2.89 17.35
N ASP A 48 15.56 -3.78 18.13
CA ASP A 48 16.11 -5.09 18.46
C ASP A 48 15.31 -6.20 17.76
N LEU A 49 15.98 -7.32 17.49
CA LEU A 49 15.34 -8.53 16.97
C LEU A 49 14.52 -9.21 18.06
N ASP A 50 13.25 -8.92 18.11
CA ASP A 50 12.29 -9.49 19.06
C ASP A 50 10.93 -9.68 18.38
N SER A 51 10.46 -10.91 18.33
CA SER A 51 9.17 -11.26 17.72
C SER A 51 7.98 -10.59 18.41
N SER A 52 8.08 -10.28 19.71
CA SER A 52 7.06 -9.55 20.46
C SER A 52 6.97 -8.08 20.01
N LYS A 53 8.07 -7.53 19.47
CA LYS A 53 8.15 -6.17 18.95
C LYS A 53 7.84 -6.08 17.44
N GLY A 54 7.38 -7.17 16.81
CA GLY A 54 6.99 -7.18 15.40
C GLY A 54 6.09 -6.01 15.04
N VAL A 55 6.36 -5.35 13.90
CA VAL A 55 5.61 -4.15 13.47
C VAL A 55 4.31 -4.55 12.80
N LEU A 56 3.18 -4.10 13.35
CA LEU A 56 1.83 -4.33 12.83
C LEU A 56 1.38 -3.21 11.89
N ALA A 57 1.59 -1.97 12.30
CA ALA A 57 1.21 -0.79 11.52
C ALA A 57 2.26 0.31 11.71
N ALA A 58 2.43 1.15 10.70
CA ALA A 58 3.30 2.30 10.73
C ALA A 58 2.66 3.48 10.01
N SER A 59 2.90 4.69 10.50
CA SER A 59 2.42 5.94 9.92
C SER A 59 3.51 7.00 9.99
N LEU A 60 3.69 7.76 8.92
CA LEU A 60 4.67 8.81 8.81
C LEU A 60 3.96 10.15 8.64
N ASP A 61 4.32 11.12 9.46
CA ASP A 61 4.03 12.53 9.26
C ASP A 61 5.30 13.19 8.71
N ASP A 62 5.30 13.39 7.40
CA ASP A 62 6.45 13.84 6.61
C ASP A 62 6.49 15.36 6.50
N ARG A 63 6.41 16.04 7.64
CA ARG A 63 6.56 17.49 7.71
C ARG A 63 8.04 17.89 7.62
N LYS A 64 8.30 19.09 7.07
CA LYS A 64 9.67 19.59 6.87
C LYS A 64 10.42 19.81 8.18
N SER A 65 9.72 20.27 9.20
CA SER A 65 10.29 20.54 10.52
C SER A 65 9.79 19.48 11.50
N ASP A 66 10.71 18.78 12.14
CA ASP A 66 10.46 17.72 13.13
C ASP A 66 9.51 16.60 12.64
N PRO A 67 9.88 15.85 11.60
CA PRO A 67 9.07 14.74 11.08
C PRO A 67 8.89 13.64 12.12
N LEU A 68 7.77 12.93 12.07
CA LEU A 68 7.42 11.91 13.05
C LEU A 68 7.08 10.59 12.38
N LEU A 69 7.55 9.51 12.96
CA LEU A 69 7.24 8.14 12.58
C LEU A 69 6.56 7.43 13.76
N ALA A 70 5.32 7.04 13.61
CA ALA A 70 4.63 6.20 14.59
C ALA A 70 4.65 4.73 14.16
N VAL A 71 4.92 3.85 15.11
CA VAL A 71 5.02 2.40 14.88
C VAL A 71 4.24 1.66 15.98
N ALA A 72 3.28 0.83 15.57
CA ALA A 72 2.55 -0.05 16.46
C ALA A 72 3.22 -1.42 16.52
N ARG A 73 3.56 -1.87 17.72
CA ARG A 73 4.22 -3.13 17.99
C ARG A 73 3.22 -4.22 18.37
N ARG A 74 3.59 -5.47 18.14
CA ARG A 74 2.76 -6.63 18.50
C ARG A 74 2.48 -6.73 20.00
N ASN A 75 3.42 -6.35 20.85
CA ASN A 75 3.27 -6.27 22.31
C ASN A 75 2.34 -5.14 22.81
N GLY A 76 1.66 -4.43 21.89
CA GLY A 76 0.73 -3.34 22.21
C GLY A 76 1.40 -2.00 22.49
N THR A 77 2.73 -1.87 22.36
CA THR A 77 3.38 -0.57 22.47
C THR A 77 3.26 0.20 21.14
N ILE A 78 3.07 1.51 21.25
CA ILE A 78 3.14 2.44 20.14
C ILE A 78 4.30 3.36 20.41
N GLU A 79 5.27 3.34 19.52
CA GLU A 79 6.48 4.15 19.59
C GLU A 79 6.38 5.29 18.58
N VAL A 80 6.73 6.50 18.99
CA VAL A 80 6.91 7.64 18.09
C VAL A 80 8.38 7.99 18.03
N LEU A 81 8.92 7.96 16.84
CA LEU A 81 10.34 8.06 16.52
C LEU A 81 10.58 9.25 15.59
N ASN A 82 11.81 9.74 15.58
CA ASN A 82 12.29 10.62 14.52
C ASN A 82 12.71 9.77 13.30
N PRO A 83 12.09 9.93 12.10
CA PRO A 83 12.42 9.13 10.91
C PRO A 83 13.80 9.44 10.30
N LEU A 84 14.53 10.47 10.81
CA LEU A 84 15.85 10.81 10.32
C LEU A 84 16.96 9.96 10.96
N ASN A 85 16.86 9.76 12.28
CA ASN A 85 17.91 9.10 13.08
C ASN A 85 17.40 7.94 13.96
N GLY A 86 16.09 7.68 13.96
CA GLY A 86 15.49 6.60 14.75
C GLY A 86 15.36 6.91 16.25
N ASP A 87 15.62 8.13 16.69
CA ASP A 87 15.50 8.52 18.10
C ASP A 87 14.08 8.39 18.58
N LEU A 88 13.88 7.71 19.70
CA LEU A 88 12.60 7.57 20.36
C LEU A 88 12.17 8.89 20.99
N ARG A 89 11.05 9.44 20.54
CA ARG A 89 10.43 10.63 21.14
C ARG A 89 9.61 10.27 22.37
N PHE A 90 8.74 9.28 22.24
CA PHE A 90 8.00 8.70 23.35
C PHE A 90 7.43 7.34 22.99
N SER A 91 7.00 6.59 24.00
CA SER A 91 6.32 5.31 23.86
C SER A 91 5.06 5.28 24.70
N VAL A 92 4.00 4.73 24.17
CA VAL A 92 2.70 4.60 24.83
C VAL A 92 2.19 3.16 24.70
N THR A 93 1.67 2.61 25.76
CA THR A 93 0.96 1.33 25.70
C THR A 93 -0.49 1.54 25.25
N ASN A 94 -0.95 0.72 24.32
CA ASN A 94 -2.35 0.68 23.93
C ASN A 94 -3.10 -0.24 24.91
N SER A 95 -3.19 0.18 26.20
CA SER A 95 -3.98 -0.53 27.18
C SER A 95 -5.46 -0.26 26.91
N SER A 96 -6.21 -1.29 26.52
CA SER A 96 -7.67 -1.24 26.57
C SER A 96 -8.10 -1.22 28.05
N ASN A 97 -9.01 -0.31 28.40
CA ASN A 97 -9.56 -0.19 29.76
C ASN A 97 -10.27 -1.46 30.27
N ASN A 98 -10.32 -2.52 29.47
CA ASN A 98 -11.08 -3.75 29.73
C ASN A 98 -10.21 -4.94 30.16
N GLY A 99 -8.94 -4.76 30.50
CA GLY A 99 -8.06 -5.86 30.95
C GLY A 99 -7.72 -6.89 29.86
N VAL A 100 -8.00 -6.60 28.60
CA VAL A 100 -7.64 -7.44 27.44
C VAL A 100 -6.15 -7.34 27.20
N GLN A 101 -5.47 -8.46 27.06
CA GLN A 101 -4.05 -8.46 26.70
C GLN A 101 -3.86 -7.87 25.29
N PRO A 102 -2.77 -7.11 25.04
CA PRO A 102 -2.50 -6.50 23.73
C PRO A 102 -2.42 -7.52 22.58
N GLU A 103 -2.01 -8.75 22.88
CA GLU A 103 -1.92 -9.85 21.93
C GLU A 103 -3.30 -10.35 21.45
N ASP A 104 -4.32 -10.24 22.31
CA ASP A 104 -5.70 -10.64 22.00
C ASP A 104 -6.46 -9.60 21.18
N ASP A 105 -6.01 -8.35 21.17
CA ASP A 105 -6.60 -7.24 20.43
C ASP A 105 -5.52 -6.32 19.85
N PRO A 106 -4.72 -6.81 18.88
CA PRO A 106 -3.63 -6.05 18.31
C PRO A 106 -4.12 -4.83 17.51
N VAL A 107 -3.24 -3.84 17.36
CA VAL A 107 -3.51 -2.67 16.56
C VAL A 107 -3.60 -3.05 15.08
N ALA A 108 -4.76 -2.82 14.46
CA ALA A 108 -5.03 -3.05 13.04
C ALA A 108 -4.77 -1.80 12.19
N GLY A 109 -4.82 -0.61 12.81
CA GLY A 109 -4.60 0.66 12.14
C GLY A 109 -3.97 1.69 13.04
N LEU A 110 -2.98 2.40 12.50
CA LEU A 110 -2.25 3.49 13.16
C LEU A 110 -2.09 4.63 12.18
N HIS A 111 -2.47 5.84 12.60
CA HIS A 111 -2.37 7.05 11.77
C HIS A 111 -1.90 8.23 12.63
N LEU A 112 -0.88 8.93 12.13
CA LEU A 112 -0.48 10.24 12.60
C LEU A 112 -1.36 11.28 11.92
N LEU A 113 -1.98 12.16 12.71
CA LEU A 113 -2.79 13.27 12.23
C LEU A 113 -1.97 14.55 12.35
N ALA A 114 -1.72 15.19 11.21
CA ALA A 114 -0.98 16.45 11.11
C ALA A 114 -1.88 17.67 11.32
N ARG A 115 -3.03 17.51 12.02
CA ARG A 115 -4.09 18.54 12.17
C ARG A 115 -3.52 19.96 12.17
N LYS A 116 -4.00 20.76 11.22
CA LYS A 116 -3.52 22.10 10.83
C LYS A 116 -3.73 23.20 11.87
N ASN A 117 -3.52 22.94 13.15
CA ASN A 117 -3.42 23.99 14.13
C ASN A 117 -2.03 24.62 14.04
N LEU A 118 -1.93 25.64 13.19
CA LEU A 118 -0.72 26.27 12.67
C LEU A 118 0.31 26.71 13.72
N GLU A 119 -0.09 26.96 14.95
CA GLU A 119 0.80 27.53 15.98
C GLU A 119 1.31 26.49 17.01
N LEU A 120 0.61 25.38 17.19
CA LEU A 120 0.98 24.30 18.13
C LEU A 120 1.48 23.02 17.44
N ALA A 121 1.43 22.94 16.13
CA ALA A 121 1.74 21.73 15.37
C ALA A 121 3.16 21.18 15.56
N SER A 122 4.13 22.04 15.89
CA SER A 122 5.52 21.62 16.15
C SER A 122 5.72 21.00 17.53
N ARG A 123 4.74 21.14 18.44
CA ARG A 123 4.87 20.71 19.83
C ARG A 123 3.91 19.58 20.22
N SER A 124 3.02 19.19 19.33
CA SER A 124 2.04 18.14 19.62
C SER A 124 2.00 17.08 18.52
N CYS A 125 1.65 15.87 18.91
CA CYS A 125 1.44 14.71 18.05
C CYS A 125 0.07 14.13 18.35
N THR A 126 -0.76 13.92 17.33
CA THR A 126 -2.07 13.27 17.49
C THR A 126 -2.05 11.91 16.80
N LEU A 127 -2.34 10.87 17.57
CA LEU A 127 -2.41 9.48 17.13
C LEU A 127 -3.86 9.02 17.06
N LEU A 128 -4.26 8.49 15.91
CA LEU A 128 -5.47 7.69 15.75
C LEU A 128 -5.07 6.22 15.68
N THR A 129 -5.65 5.42 16.55
CA THR A 129 -5.44 3.96 16.58
C THR A 129 -6.76 3.23 16.44
N CYS A 130 -6.71 2.05 15.83
CA CYS A 130 -7.84 1.13 15.74
C CYS A 130 -7.35 -0.28 15.99
N THR A 131 -8.02 -1.03 16.87
CA THR A 131 -7.68 -2.42 17.16
C THR A 131 -8.49 -3.40 16.30
N THR A 132 -8.08 -4.65 16.27
CA THR A 132 -8.77 -5.70 15.50
C THR A 132 -10.20 -5.95 16.00
N LYS A 133 -10.49 -5.80 17.29
CA LYS A 133 -11.84 -5.92 17.85
C LYS A 133 -12.68 -4.66 17.72
N GLY A 134 -12.09 -3.57 17.19
CA GLY A 134 -12.81 -2.34 16.87
C GLY A 134 -12.83 -1.29 17.97
N SER A 135 -11.87 -1.28 18.86
CA SER A 135 -11.62 -0.13 19.74
C SER A 135 -10.84 0.91 18.95
N ALA A 136 -11.43 2.08 18.71
CA ALA A 136 -10.76 3.20 18.07
C ALA A 136 -10.49 4.30 19.11
N SER A 137 -9.33 4.95 19.02
CA SER A 137 -8.99 6.06 19.91
C SER A 137 -8.19 7.16 19.21
N ILE A 138 -8.48 8.40 19.54
CA ILE A 138 -7.68 9.57 19.19
C ILE A 138 -7.05 10.10 20.46
N ARG A 139 -5.73 10.25 20.47
CA ARG A 139 -4.98 10.76 21.61
C ARG A 139 -3.95 11.79 21.15
N SER A 140 -3.87 12.91 21.84
CA SER A 140 -2.88 13.97 21.58
C SER A 140 -1.81 13.98 22.68
N PHE A 141 -0.55 14.14 22.29
CA PHE A 141 0.62 14.12 23.13
C PHE A 141 1.47 15.37 22.90
N GLU A 142 2.05 15.93 23.94
CA GLU A 142 3.05 17.00 23.84
C GLU A 142 4.45 16.43 23.62
N LEU A 143 5.18 16.96 22.64
CA LEU A 143 6.52 16.53 22.28
C LEU A 143 7.63 17.26 23.05
N THR A 144 7.28 18.28 23.85
CA THR A 144 8.26 19.13 24.54
C THR A 144 8.74 18.57 25.87
N LYS A 145 8.13 17.49 26.37
CA LYS A 145 8.50 16.84 27.64
C LYS A 145 9.47 15.67 27.39
N PRO A 146 10.39 15.39 28.34
CA PRO A 146 11.24 14.20 28.24
C PRO A 146 10.38 12.93 28.17
N ALA A 147 10.89 11.92 27.47
CA ALA A 147 10.17 10.69 27.14
C ALA A 147 9.54 9.94 28.33
N ALA A 148 10.05 10.16 29.56
CA ALA A 148 9.54 9.54 30.78
C ALA A 148 8.26 10.19 31.33
N ASP A 149 7.95 11.44 30.97
CA ASP A 149 6.84 12.22 31.54
C ASP A 149 5.74 12.55 30.52
N VAL A 150 5.71 11.87 29.37
CA VAL A 150 4.70 12.11 28.34
C VAL A 150 3.35 11.54 28.81
N THR A 151 2.59 12.40 29.46
CA THR A 151 1.17 12.15 29.73
C THR A 151 0.34 12.69 28.55
N SER A 152 -0.76 12.00 28.25
CA SER A 152 -1.69 12.51 27.23
C SER A 152 -2.20 13.89 27.65
N THR A 153 -1.97 14.89 26.82
CA THR A 153 -2.43 16.25 27.07
C THR A 153 -3.90 16.39 26.72
N GLY A 154 -4.76 16.07 27.67
CA GLY A 154 -6.14 16.53 27.73
C GLY A 154 -7.11 16.05 26.66
N TYR A 155 -6.72 15.82 25.41
CA TYR A 155 -7.62 15.34 24.37
C TYR A 155 -7.43 13.84 24.14
N SER A 156 -8.35 13.06 24.71
CA SER A 156 -8.44 11.62 24.44
C SER A 156 -9.90 11.26 24.20
N ARG A 157 -10.19 10.69 23.04
CA ARG A 157 -11.50 10.11 22.72
C ARG A 157 -11.32 8.66 22.37
N THR A 158 -12.16 7.81 22.94
CA THR A 158 -12.23 6.38 22.62
C THR A 158 -13.66 6.01 22.28
N TRP A 159 -13.85 5.28 21.18
CA TRP A 159 -15.16 4.79 20.77
C TRP A 159 -15.05 3.40 20.16
N SER A 160 -16.18 2.68 20.09
CA SER A 160 -16.22 1.39 19.44
C SER A 160 -16.69 1.54 17.99
N VAL A 161 -15.89 1.04 17.07
CA VAL A 161 -16.22 0.92 15.65
C VAL A 161 -16.61 -0.51 15.28
N GLY A 162 -16.43 -1.45 16.21
CA GLY A 162 -16.61 -2.88 16.01
C GLY A 162 -18.06 -3.29 15.90
N ALA A 163 -18.31 -4.27 15.08
CA ALA A 163 -19.61 -4.88 14.84
C ALA A 163 -19.47 -6.39 14.66
N GLY A 164 -18.95 -7.07 15.69
CA GLY A 164 -18.94 -8.54 15.75
C GLY A 164 -18.00 -9.25 14.77
N GLY A 165 -16.99 -8.55 14.22
CA GLY A 165 -15.97 -9.12 13.34
C GLY A 165 -14.60 -8.56 13.64
N ASN A 166 -13.59 -8.90 12.80
CA ASN A 166 -12.23 -8.42 12.94
C ASN A 166 -11.92 -7.33 11.92
N ILE A 167 -11.46 -6.18 12.40
CA ILE A 167 -10.94 -5.12 11.55
C ILE A 167 -9.55 -5.51 11.06
N LEU A 168 -9.31 -5.42 9.75
CA LEU A 168 -8.05 -5.81 9.11
C LEU A 168 -7.43 -4.66 8.30
N CYS A 169 -8.19 -3.66 7.97
CA CYS A 169 -7.73 -2.49 7.24
C CYS A 169 -8.38 -1.22 7.73
N SER A 170 -7.59 -0.16 7.74
CA SER A 170 -8.03 1.19 8.05
C SER A 170 -7.26 2.22 7.26
N LYS A 171 -7.87 3.36 6.97
CA LYS A 171 -7.22 4.49 6.29
C LYS A 171 -7.89 5.79 6.72
N VAL A 172 -7.10 6.83 6.88
CA VAL A 172 -7.57 8.20 7.05
C VAL A 172 -7.53 8.91 5.71
N ASP A 173 -8.50 9.76 5.41
CA ASP A 173 -8.49 10.57 4.21
C ASP A 173 -7.44 11.70 4.27
N GLY A 174 -7.14 12.31 3.14
CA GLY A 174 -6.11 13.36 3.08
C GLY A 174 -6.50 14.67 3.79
N SER A 175 -7.79 14.88 4.08
CA SER A 175 -8.27 16.02 4.88
C SER A 175 -8.20 15.76 6.39
N GLU A 176 -7.94 14.53 6.81
CA GLU A 176 -7.89 14.03 8.19
C GLU A 176 -9.22 14.19 8.96
N ASN A 177 -10.33 14.30 8.23
CA ASN A 177 -11.66 14.41 8.82
C ASN A 177 -12.41 13.09 8.82
N TYR A 178 -12.04 12.14 7.95
CA TYR A 178 -12.76 10.90 7.77
C TYR A 178 -11.88 9.68 7.96
N PHE A 179 -12.46 8.67 8.60
CA PHE A 179 -11.80 7.41 8.90
C PHE A 179 -12.55 6.24 8.25
N LEU A 180 -11.85 5.48 7.41
CA LEU A 180 -12.34 4.29 6.71
C LEU A 180 -11.77 3.05 7.38
N PHE A 181 -12.61 2.04 7.61
CA PHE A 181 -12.17 0.74 8.04
C PHE A 181 -13.09 -0.38 7.56
N GLY A 182 -12.57 -1.59 7.57
CA GLY A 182 -13.25 -2.82 7.23
C GLY A 182 -12.44 -4.04 7.61
N GLY A 183 -13.00 -5.23 7.38
CA GLY A 183 -12.28 -6.44 7.73
C GLY A 183 -13.07 -7.72 7.51
N LYS A 184 -12.75 -8.74 8.33
CA LYS A 184 -13.44 -10.03 8.27
C LYS A 184 -14.75 -9.93 9.03
N HIS A 185 -15.88 -10.18 8.36
CA HIS A 185 -17.25 -9.98 8.83
C HIS A 185 -17.58 -8.53 9.21
N VAL A 186 -16.76 -7.56 8.80
CA VAL A 186 -16.99 -6.14 8.97
C VAL A 186 -17.08 -5.50 7.60
N GLU A 187 -18.25 -4.95 7.27
CA GLU A 187 -18.42 -4.17 6.04
C GLU A 187 -17.61 -2.88 6.10
N MET A 188 -17.27 -2.32 4.92
CA MET A 188 -16.59 -1.03 4.85
C MET A 188 -17.45 0.06 5.48
N ASN A 189 -16.85 0.82 6.39
CA ASN A 189 -17.50 1.89 7.14
C ASN A 189 -16.68 3.17 7.05
N VAL A 190 -17.37 4.31 6.96
CA VAL A 190 -16.76 5.63 7.01
C VAL A 190 -17.30 6.38 8.23
N TRP A 191 -16.39 6.95 8.98
CA TRP A 191 -16.66 7.70 10.20
C TRP A 191 -16.13 9.12 10.07
N ASP A 192 -16.86 10.06 10.62
CA ASP A 192 -16.41 11.42 10.84
C ASP A 192 -15.60 11.45 12.15
N LEU A 193 -14.37 11.93 12.09
CA LEU A 193 -13.44 11.96 13.22
C LEU A 193 -13.75 13.08 14.21
N ASP A 194 -14.39 14.16 13.80
CA ASP A 194 -14.74 15.26 14.70
C ASP A 194 -15.90 14.87 15.63
N SER A 195 -16.93 14.28 15.06
CA SER A 195 -18.09 13.80 15.82
C SER A 195 -17.90 12.39 16.38
N CYS A 196 -16.88 11.64 15.93
CA CYS A 196 -16.71 10.21 16.18
C CYS A 196 -17.97 9.40 15.83
N ALA A 197 -18.68 9.82 14.80
CA ALA A 197 -19.93 9.23 14.36
C ALA A 197 -19.79 8.50 13.03
N LYS A 198 -20.50 7.39 12.91
CA LYS A 198 -20.55 6.65 11.66
C LYS A 198 -21.45 7.34 10.65
N ILE A 199 -20.90 7.78 9.53
CA ILE A 199 -21.64 8.48 8.48
C ILE A 199 -22.12 7.54 7.37
N TRP A 200 -21.40 6.44 7.12
CA TRP A 200 -21.76 5.53 6.04
C TRP A 200 -21.31 4.09 6.32
N THR A 201 -22.07 3.12 5.76
CA THR A 201 -21.74 1.68 5.81
C THR A 201 -22.05 1.06 4.47
N ALA A 202 -21.12 0.28 3.94
CA ALA A 202 -21.31 -0.52 2.72
C ALA A 202 -22.44 -1.55 2.91
N LYS A 203 -23.02 -1.97 1.78
CA LYS A 203 -23.85 -3.18 1.69
C LYS A 203 -23.11 -4.22 0.87
N PRO A 204 -23.23 -5.50 1.21
CA PRO A 204 -22.64 -6.57 0.41
C PRO A 204 -23.17 -6.53 -1.02
N PRO A 205 -22.39 -7.01 -2.01
CA PRO A 205 -22.87 -7.19 -3.38
C PRO A 205 -24.13 -8.06 -3.40
N PRO A 206 -24.94 -8.00 -4.46
CA PRO A 206 -26.06 -8.91 -4.60
C PRO A 206 -25.59 -10.36 -4.61
N LYS A 207 -26.49 -11.28 -4.29
CA LYS A 207 -26.25 -12.73 -4.45
C LYS A 207 -25.83 -13.01 -5.89
N ASN A 208 -24.92 -13.97 -6.05
CA ASN A 208 -24.55 -14.46 -7.38
C ASN A 208 -25.72 -15.22 -8.03
N THR A 209 -25.55 -15.66 -9.27
CA THR A 209 -26.56 -16.45 -10.03
C THR A 209 -27.02 -17.73 -9.32
N LEU A 210 -26.18 -18.26 -8.42
CA LEU A 210 -26.49 -19.44 -7.60
C LEU A 210 -27.15 -19.10 -6.26
N GLY A 211 -27.47 -17.83 -6.00
CA GLY A 211 -28.06 -17.37 -4.75
C GLY A 211 -27.11 -17.33 -3.56
N ILE A 212 -25.80 -17.45 -3.79
CA ILE A 212 -24.76 -17.47 -2.75
C ILE A 212 -24.27 -16.05 -2.50
N PHE A 213 -24.09 -15.69 -1.22
CA PHE A 213 -23.44 -14.44 -0.83
C PHE A 213 -21.92 -14.57 -0.86
N THR A 214 -21.23 -13.57 -1.38
CA THR A 214 -19.79 -13.45 -1.22
C THR A 214 -19.50 -13.09 0.25
N PRO A 215 -18.63 -13.84 0.95
CA PRO A 215 -18.27 -13.52 2.32
C PRO A 215 -17.65 -12.12 2.43
N THR A 216 -18.04 -11.37 3.45
CA THR A 216 -17.43 -10.09 3.78
C THR A 216 -16.05 -10.31 4.39
N TRP A 217 -15.01 -10.03 3.61
CA TRP A 217 -13.63 -10.15 4.07
C TRP A 217 -12.73 -9.17 3.31
N PHE A 218 -12.63 -7.96 3.84
CA PHE A 218 -11.74 -6.92 3.32
C PHE A 218 -10.36 -7.06 3.93
N THR A 219 -9.33 -6.86 3.12
CA THR A 219 -7.93 -7.06 3.50
C THR A 219 -7.11 -5.78 3.42
N SER A 220 -7.51 -4.85 2.55
CA SER A 220 -6.87 -3.56 2.35
C SER A 220 -7.87 -2.56 1.80
N ALA A 221 -7.71 -1.28 2.12
CA ALA A 221 -8.53 -0.21 1.57
C ALA A 221 -7.75 1.10 1.50
N THR A 222 -8.12 1.96 0.56
CA THR A 222 -7.55 3.30 0.40
C THR A 222 -8.54 4.27 -0.22
N PHE A 223 -8.46 5.56 0.15
CA PHE A 223 -9.16 6.63 -0.56
C PHE A 223 -8.46 6.91 -1.88
N LEU A 224 -9.22 7.34 -2.90
CA LEU A 224 -8.68 7.60 -4.24
C LEU A 224 -8.07 9.00 -4.36
N SER A 225 -8.58 9.96 -3.65
CA SER A 225 -8.12 11.35 -3.68
C SER A 225 -7.83 11.84 -2.27
N ARG A 226 -6.88 12.75 -2.15
CA ARG A 226 -6.58 13.40 -0.87
C ARG A 226 -7.70 14.34 -0.41
N ASP A 227 -8.43 14.93 -1.36
CA ASP A 227 -9.42 15.97 -1.09
C ASP A 227 -10.87 15.46 -1.19
N ASP A 228 -11.09 14.19 -1.53
CA ASP A 228 -12.42 13.61 -1.69
C ASP A 228 -12.55 12.27 -0.97
N HIS A 229 -13.16 12.27 0.21
CA HIS A 229 -13.45 11.09 1.01
C HIS A 229 -14.58 10.21 0.46
N ARG A 230 -15.31 10.67 -0.57
CA ARG A 230 -16.49 9.97 -1.10
C ARG A 230 -16.14 8.71 -1.89
N LYS A 231 -14.94 8.66 -2.45
CA LYS A 231 -14.51 7.54 -3.29
C LYS A 231 -13.34 6.81 -2.67
N PHE A 232 -13.53 5.52 -2.46
CA PHE A 232 -12.48 4.65 -1.95
C PHE A 232 -12.53 3.27 -2.62
N VAL A 233 -11.41 2.56 -2.55
CA VAL A 233 -11.24 1.22 -3.10
C VAL A 233 -10.90 0.26 -1.98
N ALA A 234 -11.44 -0.94 -2.05
CA ALA A 234 -11.17 -2.01 -1.13
C ALA A 234 -10.82 -3.30 -1.86
N GLY A 235 -9.76 -3.96 -1.40
CA GLY A 235 -9.36 -5.30 -1.80
C GLY A 235 -9.97 -6.35 -0.88
N THR A 236 -10.34 -7.50 -1.43
CA THR A 236 -10.98 -8.59 -0.69
C THR A 236 -10.11 -9.85 -0.64
N ASN A 237 -10.40 -10.70 0.31
CA ASN A 237 -9.79 -12.04 0.38
C ASN A 237 -10.29 -12.97 -0.74
N SER A 238 -11.41 -12.62 -1.39
CA SER A 238 -11.98 -13.33 -2.54
C SER A 238 -11.46 -12.79 -3.88
N HIS A 239 -10.25 -12.28 -3.92
CA HIS A 239 -9.53 -11.74 -5.11
C HIS A 239 -10.26 -10.63 -5.88
N GLU A 240 -11.28 -10.03 -5.30
CA GLU A 240 -12.00 -8.90 -5.89
C GLU A 240 -11.43 -7.56 -5.41
N VAL A 241 -11.44 -6.58 -6.31
CA VAL A 241 -11.22 -5.16 -6.03
C VAL A 241 -12.54 -4.43 -6.24
N ARG A 242 -12.98 -3.67 -5.25
CA ARG A 242 -14.29 -3.01 -5.23
C ARG A 242 -14.13 -1.50 -5.07
N LEU A 243 -14.72 -0.74 -5.99
CA LEU A 243 -14.86 0.71 -5.88
C LEU A 243 -16.19 1.04 -5.20
N TYR A 244 -16.12 1.90 -4.22
CA TYR A 244 -17.28 2.50 -3.57
C TYR A 244 -17.32 4.00 -3.83
N ASP A 245 -18.53 4.52 -4.01
CA ASP A 245 -18.85 5.94 -4.06
C ASP A 245 -19.99 6.21 -3.08
N ILE A 246 -19.68 6.90 -2.00
CA ILE A 246 -20.62 7.22 -0.91
C ILE A 246 -21.83 7.98 -1.44
N SER A 247 -21.61 8.87 -2.42
CA SER A 247 -22.65 9.71 -2.99
C SER A 247 -23.59 8.95 -3.92
N ALA A 248 -23.10 7.85 -4.53
CA ALA A 248 -23.88 7.10 -5.50
C ALA A 248 -24.73 6.00 -4.85
N GLN A 249 -24.08 5.10 -4.11
CA GLN A 249 -24.79 3.97 -3.51
C GLN A 249 -23.97 3.26 -2.43
N ARG A 250 -24.65 2.44 -1.62
CA ARG A 250 -23.99 1.66 -0.56
C ARG A 250 -23.34 0.36 -1.04
N ARG A 251 -23.67 -0.13 -2.24
CA ARG A 251 -23.02 -1.27 -2.88
C ARG A 251 -21.82 -0.82 -3.71
N PRO A 252 -20.90 -1.74 -4.06
CA PRO A 252 -19.81 -1.40 -4.97
C PRO A 252 -20.35 -0.82 -6.29
N VAL A 253 -19.74 0.26 -6.78
CA VAL A 253 -20.06 0.86 -8.08
C VAL A 253 -19.39 0.05 -9.20
N ILE A 254 -18.14 -0.37 -8.94
CA ILE A 254 -17.36 -1.23 -9.83
C ILE A 254 -16.76 -2.34 -8.99
N SER A 255 -16.79 -3.56 -9.52
CA SER A 255 -16.09 -4.72 -8.95
C SER A 255 -15.43 -5.49 -10.07
N PHE A 256 -14.19 -5.91 -9.87
CA PHE A 256 -13.45 -6.76 -10.80
C PHE A 256 -12.52 -7.68 -10.03
N GLU A 257 -12.15 -8.78 -10.66
CA GLU A 257 -11.27 -9.80 -10.10
C GLU A 257 -9.83 -9.59 -10.58
N PHE A 258 -8.87 -9.91 -9.73
CA PHE A 258 -7.46 -9.91 -10.07
C PHE A 258 -6.81 -11.22 -9.65
N ARG A 259 -6.53 -12.09 -10.64
CA ARG A 259 -5.97 -13.42 -10.44
C ARG A 259 -6.89 -14.29 -9.55
N GLU A 260 -6.32 -15.31 -8.91
CA GLU A 260 -7.05 -16.30 -8.10
C GLU A 260 -6.71 -16.23 -6.62
N THR A 261 -5.84 -15.29 -6.22
CA THR A 261 -5.38 -15.18 -4.84
C THR A 261 -5.86 -13.88 -4.20
N ALA A 262 -6.03 -13.94 -2.88
CA ALA A 262 -6.49 -12.81 -2.09
C ALA A 262 -5.70 -11.53 -2.37
N ILE A 263 -6.40 -10.41 -2.52
CA ILE A 263 -5.77 -9.09 -2.54
C ILE A 263 -5.19 -8.84 -1.14
N LYS A 264 -3.97 -8.35 -1.05
CA LYS A 264 -3.30 -8.10 0.23
C LYS A 264 -2.95 -6.64 0.46
N SER A 265 -2.73 -5.90 -0.62
CA SER A 265 -2.43 -4.47 -0.54
C SER A 265 -3.04 -3.74 -1.72
N VAL A 266 -3.62 -2.58 -1.45
CA VAL A 266 -4.11 -1.63 -2.45
C VAL A 266 -3.55 -0.26 -2.10
N ALA A 267 -3.00 0.42 -3.10
CA ALA A 267 -2.50 1.79 -2.96
C ALA A 267 -3.01 2.65 -4.11
N GLU A 268 -3.25 3.91 -3.82
CA GLU A 268 -3.66 4.94 -4.76
C GLU A 268 -2.46 5.54 -5.51
N ASP A 269 -2.68 6.01 -6.73
CA ASP A 269 -1.76 6.92 -7.42
C ASP A 269 -2.21 8.37 -7.22
N LEU A 270 -1.31 9.30 -7.47
CA LEU A 270 -1.54 10.74 -7.31
C LEU A 270 -2.60 11.31 -8.27
N ASN A 271 -2.93 10.58 -9.32
CA ASN A 271 -3.91 11.01 -10.32
C ASN A 271 -5.39 10.76 -9.93
N GLY A 272 -5.65 10.10 -8.80
CA GLY A 272 -6.98 9.84 -8.27
C GLY A 272 -7.83 8.79 -9.01
N TYR A 273 -7.29 8.12 -10.03
CA TYR A 273 -8.01 7.08 -10.78
C TYR A 273 -7.19 5.82 -11.07
N THR A 274 -5.89 5.86 -10.89
CA THR A 274 -5.05 4.66 -10.97
C THR A 274 -4.83 4.08 -9.59
N ILE A 275 -4.92 2.77 -9.48
CA ILE A 275 -4.60 2.03 -8.26
C ILE A 275 -3.57 0.96 -8.55
N TYR A 276 -2.79 0.64 -7.53
CA TYR A 276 -1.85 -0.48 -7.51
C TYR A 276 -2.40 -1.57 -6.62
N VAL A 277 -2.39 -2.80 -7.12
CA VAL A 277 -2.97 -3.96 -6.44
C VAL A 277 -1.91 -5.04 -6.32
N GLY A 278 -1.66 -5.47 -5.10
CA GLY A 278 -0.78 -6.59 -4.76
C GLY A 278 -1.55 -7.75 -4.15
N ASN A 279 -1.24 -8.97 -4.57
CA ASN A 279 -1.94 -10.16 -4.13
C ASN A 279 -1.09 -11.13 -3.29
N GLY A 280 -1.71 -12.21 -2.85
CA GLY A 280 -1.08 -13.26 -2.04
C GLY A 280 -0.06 -14.10 -2.79
N SER A 281 -0.08 -14.14 -4.12
CA SER A 281 0.88 -14.88 -4.95
C SER A 281 2.09 -14.04 -5.41
N GLY A 282 2.13 -12.74 -5.04
CA GLY A 282 3.22 -11.84 -5.40
C GLY A 282 3.05 -11.15 -6.76
N ASP A 283 1.85 -11.13 -7.32
CA ASP A 283 1.57 -10.35 -8.52
C ASP A 283 1.24 -8.91 -8.13
N LEU A 284 1.84 -7.95 -8.84
CA LEU A 284 1.63 -6.51 -8.71
C LEU A 284 1.12 -5.96 -10.05
N ALA A 285 0.03 -5.22 -10.01
CA ALA A 285 -0.58 -4.65 -11.21
C ALA A 285 -1.16 -3.25 -10.94
N SER A 286 -1.33 -2.48 -12.01
CA SER A 286 -2.03 -1.21 -11.99
C SER A 286 -3.35 -1.29 -12.77
N PHE A 287 -4.39 -0.63 -12.24
CA PHE A 287 -5.74 -0.61 -12.82
C PHE A 287 -6.26 0.81 -12.94
N ASP A 288 -7.04 1.08 -13.98
CA ASP A 288 -7.91 2.26 -14.04
C ASP A 288 -9.23 1.93 -13.33
N ILE A 289 -9.43 2.53 -12.18
CA ILE A 289 -10.58 2.24 -11.33
C ILE A 289 -11.92 2.73 -11.91
N ARG A 290 -11.88 3.71 -12.82
CA ARG A 290 -13.10 4.22 -13.49
C ARG A 290 -13.72 3.19 -14.42
N THR A 291 -12.91 2.31 -14.97
CA THR A 291 -13.32 1.29 -15.94
C THR A 291 -13.10 -0.14 -15.43
N GLY A 292 -12.39 -0.33 -14.32
CA GLY A 292 -11.97 -1.63 -13.82
C GLY A 292 -10.94 -2.34 -14.72
N LYS A 293 -10.37 -1.64 -15.71
CA LYS A 293 -9.44 -2.24 -16.69
C LYS A 293 -8.02 -2.31 -16.15
N LEU A 294 -7.38 -3.45 -16.41
CA LEU A 294 -5.95 -3.64 -16.17
C LEU A 294 -5.13 -2.73 -17.09
N LEU A 295 -4.33 -1.85 -16.51
CA LEU A 295 -3.36 -1.00 -17.23
C LEU A 295 -2.07 -1.76 -17.50
N GLY A 296 -1.70 -2.71 -16.66
CA GLY A 296 -0.57 -3.60 -16.84
C GLY A 296 -0.04 -4.18 -15.55
N CYS A 297 0.74 -5.26 -15.69
CA CYS A 297 1.43 -5.90 -14.59
C CYS A 297 2.87 -5.39 -14.48
N PHE A 298 3.40 -5.37 -13.27
CA PHE A 298 4.80 -5.04 -13.03
C PHE A 298 5.67 -6.26 -13.33
N LEU A 299 6.74 -6.06 -14.07
CA LEU A 299 7.62 -7.14 -14.53
C LEU A 299 8.52 -7.63 -13.39
N GLY A 300 8.46 -8.90 -13.10
CA GLY A 300 9.23 -9.53 -12.02
C GLY A 300 8.35 -9.88 -10.83
N LYS A 301 7.84 -11.10 -10.82
CA LYS A 301 6.99 -11.64 -9.75
C LYS A 301 7.74 -11.70 -8.43
N CYS A 302 7.10 -11.26 -7.35
CA CYS A 302 7.58 -11.53 -6.00
C CYS A 302 7.39 -13.02 -5.66
N SER A 303 8.30 -13.60 -4.90
CA SER A 303 8.21 -15.01 -4.53
C SER A 303 7.30 -15.30 -3.35
N GLY A 304 6.58 -14.27 -2.86
CA GLY A 304 5.66 -14.36 -1.73
C GLY A 304 4.62 -13.27 -1.75
N SER A 305 3.69 -13.33 -0.79
CA SER A 305 2.61 -12.37 -0.64
C SER A 305 3.13 -10.93 -0.52
N ILE A 306 2.60 -10.02 -1.33
CA ILE A 306 2.83 -8.59 -1.17
C ILE A 306 2.06 -8.13 0.07
N ARG A 307 2.74 -7.47 1.00
CA ARG A 307 2.16 -6.99 2.25
C ARG A 307 1.83 -5.51 2.21
N SER A 308 2.71 -4.72 1.61
CA SER A 308 2.54 -3.27 1.53
C SER A 308 3.03 -2.73 0.19
N ILE A 309 2.35 -1.70 -0.28
CA ILE A 309 2.70 -0.93 -1.47
C ILE A 309 2.67 0.54 -1.04
N ALA A 310 3.72 1.29 -1.38
CA ALA A 310 3.80 2.72 -1.16
C ALA A 310 4.09 3.44 -2.47
N ARG A 311 3.43 4.60 -2.69
CA ARG A 311 3.66 5.51 -3.81
C ARG A 311 4.52 6.67 -3.33
N HIS A 312 5.65 6.92 -4.03
CA HIS A 312 6.47 8.11 -3.72
C HIS A 312 5.71 9.38 -4.11
N PRO A 313 5.65 10.41 -3.26
CA PRO A 313 4.88 11.62 -3.55
C PRO A 313 5.40 12.39 -4.77
N ASP A 314 6.72 12.49 -4.97
CA ASP A 314 7.31 13.33 -6.00
C ASP A 314 7.78 12.53 -7.23
N TYR A 315 8.45 11.40 -7.02
CA TYR A 315 9.00 10.60 -8.11
C TYR A 315 8.01 9.55 -8.64
N PRO A 316 8.05 9.20 -9.93
CA PRO A 316 7.20 8.16 -10.52
C PRO A 316 7.68 6.75 -10.11
N VAL A 317 7.75 6.51 -8.80
CA VAL A 317 8.24 5.29 -8.19
C VAL A 317 7.21 4.74 -7.21
N ILE A 318 6.99 3.44 -7.24
CA ILE A 318 6.31 2.70 -6.17
C ILE A 318 7.26 1.71 -5.54
N ALA A 319 7.07 1.49 -4.26
CA ALA A 319 7.72 0.42 -3.50
C ALA A 319 6.74 -0.70 -3.23
N SER A 320 7.21 -1.94 -3.28
CA SER A 320 6.47 -3.09 -2.78
C SER A 320 7.36 -3.93 -1.87
N CYS A 321 6.77 -4.45 -0.81
CA CYS A 321 7.43 -5.36 0.11
C CYS A 321 6.51 -6.52 0.52
N GLY A 322 7.10 -7.60 1.02
CA GLY A 322 6.30 -8.76 1.39
C GLY A 322 7.10 -9.88 2.06
N LEU A 323 6.53 -11.08 2.00
CA LEU A 323 7.05 -12.25 2.71
C LEU A 323 8.35 -12.81 2.11
N ASP A 324 8.73 -12.40 0.92
CA ASP A 324 9.98 -12.82 0.28
C ASP A 324 11.21 -12.02 0.75
N SER A 325 11.03 -11.14 1.72
CA SER A 325 12.09 -10.33 2.34
C SER A 325 12.80 -9.37 1.37
N TYR A 326 12.15 -8.98 0.28
CA TYR A 326 12.68 -7.99 -0.65
C TYR A 326 11.87 -6.69 -0.59
N LEU A 327 12.59 -5.57 -0.57
CA LEU A 327 12.06 -4.28 -1.00
C LEU A 327 12.30 -4.15 -2.50
N ARG A 328 11.24 -3.94 -3.28
CA ARG A 328 11.33 -3.69 -4.72
C ARG A 328 10.84 -2.31 -5.05
N LEU A 329 11.60 -1.61 -5.86
CA LEU A 329 11.28 -0.29 -6.40
C LEU A 329 10.94 -0.43 -7.87
N TRP A 330 9.84 0.17 -8.29
CA TRP A 330 9.30 0.05 -9.64
C TRP A 330 9.02 1.40 -10.24
N ASN A 331 9.25 1.52 -11.55
CA ASN A 331 8.83 2.70 -12.29
C ASN A 331 7.33 2.63 -12.58
N VAL A 332 6.59 3.66 -12.21
CA VAL A 332 5.13 3.75 -12.41
C VAL A 332 4.74 3.69 -13.88
N LYS A 333 5.48 4.40 -14.76
CA LYS A 333 5.14 4.55 -16.17
C LYS A 333 5.51 3.31 -16.99
N THR A 334 6.74 2.81 -16.82
CA THR A 334 7.26 1.65 -17.58
C THR A 334 6.94 0.31 -16.93
N ARG A 335 6.57 0.31 -15.64
CA ARG A 335 6.34 -0.90 -14.81
C ARG A 335 7.55 -1.80 -14.69
N GLN A 336 8.74 -1.29 -15.00
CA GLN A 336 10.01 -2.00 -14.87
C GLN A 336 10.50 -1.97 -13.43
N LEU A 337 11.19 -3.02 -13.02
CA LEU A 337 11.91 -3.09 -11.76
C LEU A 337 13.12 -2.16 -11.86
N LEU A 338 13.18 -1.17 -10.96
CA LEU A 338 14.30 -0.24 -10.84
C LEU A 338 15.40 -0.81 -9.95
N SER A 339 15.00 -1.44 -8.84
CA SER A 339 15.92 -2.07 -7.91
C SER A 339 15.20 -3.07 -7.01
N ALA A 340 15.95 -4.05 -6.49
CA ALA A 340 15.49 -5.01 -5.51
C ALA A 340 16.55 -5.18 -4.42
N VAL A 341 16.17 -4.88 -3.16
CA VAL A 341 17.07 -4.94 -2.01
C VAL A 341 16.62 -6.05 -1.06
N TYR A 342 17.52 -6.97 -0.76
CA TYR A 342 17.24 -8.08 0.15
C TYR A 342 17.38 -7.65 1.61
N MET A 343 16.29 -7.79 2.38
CA MET A 343 16.18 -7.31 3.77
C MET A 343 16.39 -8.40 4.82
N LYS A 344 16.63 -9.65 4.43
CA LYS A 344 16.83 -10.83 5.29
C LYS A 344 15.56 -11.33 6.01
N GLN A 345 14.66 -10.45 6.42
CA GLN A 345 13.44 -10.77 7.16
C GLN A 345 12.19 -10.44 6.35
N PRO A 346 11.08 -11.18 6.54
CA PRO A 346 9.79 -10.82 5.95
C PRO A 346 9.38 -9.41 6.38
N LEU A 347 8.88 -8.64 5.41
CA LEU A 347 8.51 -7.26 5.61
C LEU A 347 6.98 -7.12 5.75
N SER A 348 6.55 -6.32 6.72
CA SER A 348 5.13 -6.00 6.97
C SER A 348 4.69 -4.73 6.26
N ASN A 349 5.51 -3.66 6.30
CA ASN A 349 5.19 -2.35 5.77
C ASN A 349 6.38 -1.69 5.07
N VAL A 350 6.07 -0.71 4.20
CA VAL A 350 7.03 0.20 3.57
C VAL A 350 6.46 1.61 3.51
N LEU A 351 7.27 2.61 3.80
CA LEU A 351 6.95 4.03 3.71
C LEU A 351 8.08 4.78 3.01
N PHE A 352 7.75 5.84 2.27
CA PHE A 352 8.73 6.77 1.72
C PHE A 352 8.83 8.02 2.60
N TYR A 353 10.04 8.52 2.75
CA TYR A 353 10.32 9.82 3.33
C TYR A 353 10.58 10.82 2.20
N SER A 354 9.70 11.82 2.01
CA SER A 354 9.72 12.69 0.84
C SER A 354 10.74 13.82 0.94
N ASN A 355 11.06 14.27 2.15
CA ASN A 355 12.00 15.38 2.35
C ASN A 355 13.49 14.94 2.33
N PHE A 356 13.80 13.84 1.64
CA PHE A 356 15.17 13.37 1.49
C PHE A 356 15.90 14.23 0.45
N ALA A 357 16.92 14.99 0.91
CA ALA A 357 17.83 15.72 0.05
C ALA A 357 19.11 14.92 -0.18
N ASP A 358 19.54 14.81 -1.42
CA ASP A 358 20.82 14.23 -1.77
C ASP A 358 21.90 15.30 -1.63
N GLU A 359 22.57 15.36 -0.46
CA GLU A 359 23.61 16.35 -0.16
C GLU A 359 24.81 16.27 -1.13
N GLU A 360 25.00 15.13 -1.82
CA GLU A 360 26.06 14.99 -2.83
C GLU A 360 25.73 15.74 -4.13
N ALA A 361 24.47 16.12 -4.36
CA ALA A 361 24.06 16.88 -5.55
C ALA A 361 24.32 18.40 -5.42
N GLU A 362 24.46 18.94 -4.22
CA GLU A 362 24.65 20.37 -3.98
C GLU A 362 26.12 20.85 -4.05
N VAL A 363 27.09 19.94 -4.05
CA VAL A 363 28.53 20.31 -4.01
C VAL A 363 29.11 20.72 -5.38
N VAL A 364 28.33 20.74 -6.47
CA VAL A 364 28.84 21.00 -7.83
C VAL A 364 28.61 22.43 -8.35
N ASN A 365 28.15 23.36 -7.53
CA ASN A 365 28.14 24.78 -7.91
C ASN A 365 29.00 25.60 -6.95
N PRO A 366 30.29 25.88 -7.30
CA PRO A 366 31.03 26.90 -6.57
C PRO A 366 30.34 28.25 -6.82
N PRO A 367 30.22 29.13 -5.79
CA PRO A 367 29.56 30.40 -5.94
C PRO A 367 30.35 31.27 -6.92
N ALA A 368 29.68 31.72 -7.97
CA ALA A 368 30.20 32.71 -8.88
C ALA A 368 30.64 33.94 -8.08
N ASN A 369 31.91 34.28 -8.24
CA ASN A 369 32.57 35.45 -7.69
C ASN A 369 31.71 36.69 -7.86
N ARG A 370 31.18 37.23 -6.78
CA ARG A 370 30.67 38.61 -6.72
C ARG A 370 31.88 39.52 -6.65
N LEU A 371 32.18 40.14 -7.78
CA LEU A 371 33.04 41.31 -7.85
C LEU A 371 32.35 42.44 -7.08
N LEU A 372 32.93 42.79 -5.94
CA LEU A 372 32.62 44.04 -5.22
C LEU A 372 33.20 45.19 -6.00
N HIS A 373 32.36 46.14 -6.40
CA HIS A 373 32.76 47.52 -6.76
C HIS A 373 33.30 48.20 -5.50
N GLY A 374 34.54 48.67 -5.59
CA GLY A 374 35.17 49.61 -4.65
C GLY A 374 35.83 50.69 -5.44
N GLU A 375 35.57 51.89 -5.04
CA GLU A 375 35.76 53.21 -5.60
C GLU A 375 37.23 53.63 -5.91
N HIS A 376 37.31 54.63 -6.85
CA HIS A 376 38.37 55.51 -7.25
C HIS A 376 39.37 55.94 -6.17
N ILE A 377 40.67 55.94 -6.55
CA ILE A 377 41.60 57.07 -6.34
C ILE A 377 42.67 56.99 -7.45
N ALA A 378 42.88 58.12 -8.08
CA ALA A 378 43.81 58.40 -9.17
C ALA A 378 45.24 58.60 -8.66
N ALA A 379 46.26 58.19 -9.42
CA ALA A 379 47.56 58.87 -9.55
C ALA A 379 48.34 58.33 -10.76
N GLU A 380 48.81 59.22 -11.49
CA GLU A 380 49.49 59.30 -12.78
C GLU A 380 50.90 58.66 -12.86
N ARG A 381 51.28 58.45 -14.18
CA ARG A 381 52.64 58.47 -14.83
C ARG A 381 53.39 57.13 -14.84
N ASP A 382 53.95 56.74 -15.90
CA ASP A 382 54.47 57.12 -17.21
C ASP A 382 55.20 55.89 -17.84
N GLU A 383 55.07 55.81 -19.16
CA GLU A 383 56.03 55.37 -20.16
C GLU A 383 56.52 53.89 -20.29
N ASP A 384 56.11 53.34 -21.38
CA ASP A 384 56.86 53.02 -22.62
C ASP A 384 57.36 51.58 -22.80
N LYS A 385 56.96 51.07 -23.92
CA LYS A 385 57.61 50.16 -24.88
C LYS A 385 56.82 48.91 -25.31
N THR A 386 56.43 49.04 -26.52
CA THR A 386 55.85 48.08 -27.44
C THR A 386 56.82 46.94 -27.90
N PRO A 387 56.39 46.04 -28.77
CA PRO A 387 56.48 44.59 -28.66
C PRO A 387 57.54 43.94 -29.60
N PRO A 388 57.56 42.62 -29.74
CA PRO A 388 57.26 42.10 -31.12
C PRO A 388 56.56 40.72 -31.19
N VAL A 389 55.75 40.71 -32.12
CA VAL A 389 55.20 39.72 -33.07
C VAL A 389 56.21 38.64 -33.56
N LYS A 390 55.70 37.42 -33.77
CA LYS A 390 55.88 36.50 -34.93
C LYS A 390 55.66 35.05 -34.47
N ARG A 391 54.93 34.28 -35.15
CA ARG A 391 54.58 33.79 -36.48
C ARG A 391 54.46 32.28 -36.46
N LYS A 392 53.31 31.84 -36.97
CA LYS A 392 52.98 30.67 -37.79
C LYS A 392 54.08 29.65 -38.09
N LYS A 393 53.66 28.34 -38.09
CA LYS A 393 53.78 27.48 -39.27
C LYS A 393 52.91 26.22 -39.19
N SER A 394 52.09 26.13 -40.17
CA SER A 394 51.36 25.04 -40.79
C SER A 394 52.26 24.03 -41.51
N LYS A 395 51.82 22.79 -41.63
CA LYS A 395 52.01 21.87 -42.78
C LYS A 395 51.08 20.67 -42.57
N GLU A 396 50.01 20.46 -43.26
CA GLU A 396 49.78 19.97 -44.62
C GLU A 396 50.68 18.81 -45.08
N LYS A 397 50.02 17.69 -45.41
CA LYS A 397 49.82 17.09 -46.76
C LYS A 397 49.35 15.63 -46.60
N LYS A 398 48.27 15.33 -47.24
CA LYS A 398 47.97 14.66 -48.54
C LYS A 398 47.87 13.16 -48.37
N GLY A 399 46.93 12.46 -48.87
CA GLY A 399 45.95 12.57 -49.95
C GLY A 399 45.68 11.18 -50.49
N SER A 400 44.55 10.88 -50.95
CA SER A 400 43.96 10.54 -52.24
C SER A 400 42.81 9.56 -52.05
N LYS A 401 41.57 9.89 -52.38
CA LYS A 401 40.84 9.72 -53.66
C LYS A 401 40.71 8.25 -54.11
N THR A 402 39.47 7.77 -54.15
CA THR A 402 38.63 7.50 -55.34
C THR A 402 37.23 7.01 -54.89
N GLU A 403 36.18 7.70 -55.15
CA GLU A 403 35.08 7.59 -56.13
C GLU A 403 34.59 6.14 -56.37
N ALA A 404 33.38 5.84 -56.32
CA ALA A 404 32.02 6.22 -56.67
C ALA A 404 31.22 4.96 -57.02
N LYS A 405 30.00 4.88 -56.71
CA LYS A 405 28.80 4.70 -57.51
C LYS A 405 27.70 3.88 -56.88
N GLU A 406 26.57 4.48 -56.95
CA GLU A 406 25.19 4.02 -56.79
C GLU A 406 24.88 2.64 -57.39
N LYS A 407 23.95 1.91 -56.75
CA LYS A 407 22.66 1.53 -57.36
C LYS A 407 21.77 0.74 -56.42
N THR A 408 20.62 1.27 -56.24
CA THR A 408 19.24 0.69 -56.11
C THR A 408 19.05 -0.81 -56.26
N GLY A 409 18.16 -1.34 -55.43
CA GLY A 409 17.41 -2.54 -55.77
C GLY A 409 16.94 -3.37 -54.57
N ASN A 410 15.68 -3.21 -54.15
CA ASN A 410 14.89 -4.25 -53.54
C ASN A 410 14.50 -5.26 -54.67
N PRO A 411 14.33 -6.56 -54.41
CA PRO A 411 13.06 -7.09 -53.93
C PRO A 411 13.10 -8.43 -53.13
N SER A 412 12.08 -8.58 -52.35
CA SER A 412 11.22 -9.76 -52.01
C SER A 412 11.70 -11.23 -52.17
N CYS A 413 11.27 -11.99 -51.15
CA CYS A 413 10.71 -13.35 -51.16
C CYS A 413 11.59 -14.58 -51.22
N GLN A 414 11.21 -15.46 -50.33
CA GLN A 414 11.00 -16.92 -50.46
C GLN A 414 11.90 -17.85 -49.64
N ASP A 415 11.14 -18.60 -48.86
CA ASP A 415 11.27 -19.97 -48.35
C ASP A 415 12.46 -20.80 -48.81
N ASN A 416 13.06 -21.50 -47.86
CA ASN A 416 13.45 -22.88 -48.08
C ASN A 416 13.67 -23.67 -46.76
N GLU A 417 12.80 -24.63 -46.59
CA GLU A 417 13.00 -25.85 -45.78
C GLU A 417 14.21 -26.61 -46.30
N GLN A 418 15.03 -27.15 -45.42
CA GLN A 418 15.76 -28.40 -45.69
C GLN A 418 15.97 -29.22 -44.42
N HIS A 419 15.31 -30.38 -44.44
CA HIS A 419 15.58 -31.61 -43.69
C HIS A 419 17.06 -32.05 -43.75
N ILE A 420 17.58 -32.51 -42.64
CA ILE A 420 18.53 -33.65 -42.62
C ILE A 420 18.18 -34.53 -41.40
N VAL A 421 18.10 -35.83 -41.73
CA VAL A 421 17.70 -36.99 -40.97
C VAL A 421 18.93 -37.74 -40.45
N THR A 422 18.69 -38.60 -39.43
CA THR A 422 19.44 -39.77 -38.92
C THR A 422 20.48 -39.50 -37.81
N GLU A 423 20.60 -40.29 -36.79
CA GLU A 423 20.30 -41.70 -36.49
C GLU A 423 20.19 -42.00 -35.00
N ARG A 424 19.48 -43.02 -34.68
CA ARG A 424 19.20 -43.87 -33.54
C ARG A 424 20.31 -44.08 -32.52
N ASP A 425 19.96 -44.23 -31.24
CA ASP A 425 20.17 -45.49 -30.55
C ASP A 425 19.22 -45.71 -29.37
N GLU A 426 18.93 -46.98 -29.10
CA GLU A 426 17.78 -47.54 -28.37
C GLU A 426 18.06 -47.69 -26.86
N GLY A 427 16.99 -47.70 -26.07
CA GLY A 427 17.06 -48.07 -24.65
C GLY A 427 15.70 -48.13 -24.00
N GLU A 428 15.17 -49.27 -23.98
CA GLU A 428 13.95 -49.92 -23.51
C GLU A 428 13.15 -49.30 -22.35
N THR A 429 11.84 -49.32 -22.60
CA THR A 429 10.74 -49.25 -21.60
C THR A 429 10.29 -50.66 -21.17
N PRO A 430 9.55 -50.83 -20.07
CA PRO A 430 8.20 -51.37 -20.27
C PRO A 430 7.07 -50.71 -19.43
N PRO A 431 5.82 -50.99 -19.83
CA PRO A 431 4.66 -50.17 -19.50
C PRO A 431 3.80 -50.76 -18.37
N VAL A 432 3.03 -49.92 -17.66
CA VAL A 432 1.96 -50.37 -16.77
C VAL A 432 0.60 -49.86 -17.22
N LYS A 433 -0.30 -50.84 -17.28
CA LYS A 433 -1.62 -50.90 -17.89
C LYS A 433 -2.67 -50.07 -17.16
N ARG A 434 -3.49 -49.37 -17.94
CA ARG A 434 -4.84 -48.93 -17.63
C ARG A 434 -5.79 -50.12 -17.44
N LYS A 435 -6.64 -50.07 -16.39
CA LYS A 435 -7.89 -50.83 -16.35
C LYS A 435 -9.08 -49.86 -16.18
N LYS A 436 -9.89 -49.86 -17.23
CA LYS A 436 -11.32 -49.46 -17.21
C LYS A 436 -12.12 -50.61 -16.60
N SER A 437 -13.11 -50.33 -15.79
CA SER A 437 -14.25 -51.20 -15.65
C SER A 437 -15.56 -50.38 -15.49
N LYS A 438 -16.51 -50.88 -16.24
CA LYS A 438 -17.86 -50.39 -16.51
C LYS A 438 -18.84 -50.70 -15.38
N GLU A 439 -19.91 -49.93 -15.43
CA GLU A 439 -21.27 -50.09 -14.92
C GLU A 439 -21.76 -51.47 -14.53
N LYS A 440 -22.59 -51.52 -13.46
CA LYS A 440 -23.87 -52.22 -13.50
C LYS A 440 -24.83 -51.72 -12.42
N LYS A 441 -26.05 -51.44 -12.89
CA LYS A 441 -27.31 -51.24 -12.18
C LYS A 441 -27.70 -52.48 -11.39
N GLY A 442 -28.44 -52.31 -10.30
CA GLY A 442 -29.18 -53.39 -9.65
C GLY A 442 -30.06 -52.88 -8.52
N ASN A 443 -31.33 -52.97 -8.74
CA ASN A 443 -32.48 -52.69 -7.88
C ASN A 443 -32.66 -53.67 -6.70
N LYS A 444 -33.38 -53.19 -5.70
CA LYS A 444 -34.46 -53.87 -4.97
C LYS A 444 -34.31 -54.05 -3.44
N LYS A 445 -35.23 -53.39 -2.76
CA LYS A 445 -36.31 -53.87 -1.85
C LYS A 445 -35.95 -54.26 -0.42
N GLU A 446 -36.73 -53.56 0.46
CA GLU A 446 -37.58 -54.02 1.55
C GLU A 446 -36.99 -54.90 2.68
N ALA A 447 -37.18 -54.43 3.89
CA ALA A 447 -38.06 -54.96 4.96
C ALA A 447 -37.64 -54.44 6.34
N LYS A 448 -38.48 -53.70 7.03
CA LYS A 448 -39.33 -54.03 8.17
C LYS A 448 -38.62 -54.71 9.39
N ALA A 449 -38.66 -54.04 10.52
CA ALA A 449 -39.43 -54.35 11.74
C ALA A 449 -38.81 -53.74 12.99
N LYS A 450 -39.60 -52.93 13.70
CA LYS A 450 -40.21 -53.12 15.03
C LYS A 450 -39.23 -53.22 16.18
N SER A 451 -39.32 -52.48 17.22
CA SER A 451 -40.26 -52.25 18.33
C SER A 451 -39.54 -51.32 19.32
N GLY A 452 -40.10 -50.48 20.06
CA GLY A 452 -41.30 -50.34 20.81
C GLY A 452 -41.04 -49.67 22.14
N ASN A 453 -42.06 -48.96 22.54
CA ASN A 453 -42.46 -48.53 23.91
C ASN A 453 -41.86 -47.20 24.44
N ASN A 454 -42.74 -46.24 24.55
CA ASN A 454 -43.70 -45.82 25.62
C ASN A 454 -42.98 -44.92 26.61
N GLU A 455 -43.53 -43.80 27.00
CA GLU A 455 -44.77 -43.30 27.61
C GLU A 455 -44.73 -41.76 27.53
N ALA A 456 -45.74 -41.10 27.02
CA ALA A 456 -47.02 -40.68 27.61
C ALA A 456 -46.92 -39.46 28.53
N CYS A 457 -47.64 -38.50 28.23
CA CYS A 457 -48.76 -37.69 28.76
C CYS A 457 -48.35 -36.21 28.72
N GLU A 458 -49.19 -35.28 28.43
CA GLU A 458 -50.58 -34.96 28.22
C GLU A 458 -50.62 -33.48 27.83
N GLU A 459 -51.41 -33.15 26.82
CA GLU A 459 -52.50 -32.19 26.68
C GLU A 459 -52.35 -30.81 27.36
N ASP A 460 -52.61 -29.70 26.72
CA ASP A 460 -53.93 -29.18 26.33
C ASP A 460 -53.86 -27.87 25.55
N GLY A 461 -54.58 -27.71 24.50
CA GLY A 461 -55.70 -26.82 24.34
C GLY A 461 -55.43 -25.47 23.65
N GLY A 462 -55.58 -25.42 22.39
CA GLY A 462 -56.57 -24.68 21.64
C GLY A 462 -56.60 -23.12 21.70
N LYS A 463 -56.50 -22.46 20.55
CA LYS A 463 -57.51 -21.73 19.82
C LYS A 463 -56.94 -20.72 18.82
N LYS A 464 -57.38 -20.87 17.59
CA LYS A 464 -57.38 -19.87 16.52
C LYS A 464 -58.20 -18.66 16.94
N LEU A 465 -57.76 -17.45 16.57
CA LEU A 465 -58.65 -16.37 16.15
C LEU A 465 -57.95 -15.41 15.17
N LYS A 466 -58.59 -15.27 14.01
CA LYS A 466 -58.43 -14.25 13.01
C LYS A 466 -59.12 -12.97 13.44
N SER A 467 -58.58 -11.78 13.18
CA SER A 467 -59.32 -10.60 12.70
C SER A 467 -58.38 -9.46 12.42
N LYS A 468 -58.30 -9.01 11.20
CA LYS A 468 -59.00 -7.89 10.54
C LYS A 468 -58.44 -6.51 10.80
N LYS A 469 -58.05 -5.92 9.65
CA LYS A 469 -57.75 -4.52 9.34
C LYS A 469 -58.67 -3.51 10.05
N SER A 470 -58.16 -2.37 10.48
CA SER A 470 -58.79 -1.08 10.19
C SER A 470 -57.78 0.09 10.30
N SER A 471 -57.76 0.84 9.26
CA SER A 471 -57.20 2.17 9.12
C SER A 471 -57.98 3.19 9.96
N LYS A 472 -57.28 4.11 10.61
CA LYS A 472 -57.84 5.43 10.94
C LYS A 472 -56.77 6.52 10.91
N ARG A 473 -57.05 7.47 10.07
CA ARG A 473 -56.50 8.80 9.82
C ARG A 473 -57.18 9.77 10.77
N LEU A 474 -56.41 10.64 11.46
CA LEU A 474 -56.85 11.90 12.05
C LEU A 474 -55.64 12.76 12.34
N LYS A 475 -55.50 13.83 11.64
CA LYS A 475 -55.77 15.26 11.80
C LYS A 475 -54.76 15.98 12.69
N ARG A 476 -54.17 17.00 12.06
CA ARG A 476 -53.45 18.16 12.61
C ARG A 476 -54.30 18.91 13.63
N GLU A 477 -53.65 19.46 14.64
CA GLU A 477 -54.01 20.74 15.26
C GLU A 477 -52.71 21.43 15.70
N ASP A 478 -52.60 22.65 15.19
CA ASP A 478 -51.66 23.68 15.57
C ASP A 478 -52.13 24.30 16.91
N VAL A 479 -51.24 24.61 17.81
CA VAL A 479 -51.41 25.71 18.77
C VAL A 479 -50.07 26.36 19.07
N ASP A 480 -50.06 27.65 18.85
CA ASP A 480 -49.05 28.66 19.08
C ASP A 480 -48.81 28.93 20.58
N GLU A 481 -47.63 29.55 20.80
CA GLU A 481 -47.30 30.66 21.69
C GLU A 481 -46.94 30.48 23.16
N LEU A 482 -45.81 31.15 23.43
CA LEU A 482 -45.44 31.97 24.58
C LEU A 482 -44.78 31.31 25.82
N SER A 483 -43.50 31.47 25.92
CA SER A 483 -42.73 32.38 26.82
C SER A 483 -41.25 32.10 26.69
#